data_b0df3ef13d8c8171410ab6e24a5c8648
#
_entry.id   b0df3ef13d8c8171410ab6e24a5c8648
#
_cell.length_a   1.000
_cell.length_b   1.000
_cell.length_c   1.000
_cell.angle_alpha   90.00
_cell.angle_beta   90.00
_cell.angle_gamma   90.00
#
_symmetry.space_group_name_H-M   'P 1'
#
loop_
_entity.id
_entity.type
_entity.pdbx_description
1 polymer ?
#
loop_
_entity_poly.entity_id
_entity_poly.type
_entity_poly.pdbx_seq_one_letter_code
_entity_poly.pdbx_strand_id
1 'polypeptide(L)'
;MAAFPRWFNRKPEPASRAQLPRNWEKELEALEDEAKRASRAFRGTPLNKAGDLCLRAGDRARALEYYGRAIDVLLEDSQREAARGVANKIIRVHPEAVRTLCTLTWLDLASRHMATALLHLRDYVEAAKRAGQESITGDQIYQMAKVTPQDEFLGAVADSLDQMGFADRASEVRQWAGGKGSPDVLTDPEGLAEHCLMAAVGVNTRKNR
;
A
#
# COMPACT_ATOMS: atom_id res chain seq x y z
N MET A 1 1.23 29.70 35.95
CA MET A 1 1.74 28.38 35.44
C MET A 1 0.59 27.41 35.45
N ALA A 2 0.01 27.09 34.28
CA ALA A 2 -1.10 26.16 34.16
C ALA A 2 -0.54 24.72 34.09
N ALA A 3 -0.95 23.88 35.04
CA ALA A 3 -0.53 22.47 35.07
C ALA A 3 -1.24 21.71 33.92
N PHE A 4 -0.45 21.13 33.05
CA PHE A 4 -0.99 20.22 31.98
C PHE A 4 -1.71 19.03 32.61
N PRO A 5 -2.89 18.63 32.06
CA PRO A 5 -3.65 17.51 32.59
C PRO A 5 -2.85 16.20 32.51
N ARG A 6 -2.86 15.42 33.58
CA ARG A 6 -2.14 14.14 33.76
C ARG A 6 -2.45 13.04 32.71
N TRP A 7 -3.48 13.20 31.89
CA TRP A 7 -3.84 12.23 30.86
C TRP A 7 -2.91 12.25 29.63
N PHE A 8 -2.12 13.32 29.41
CA PHE A 8 -1.12 13.40 28.34
C PHE A 8 0.11 12.50 28.55
N ASN A 9 0.31 11.99 29.74
CA ASN A 9 1.49 11.21 30.14
C ASN A 9 1.21 9.71 30.33
N ARG A 10 0.06 9.21 29.85
CA ARG A 10 -0.14 7.76 29.76
C ARG A 10 0.72 7.23 28.62
N LYS A 11 1.83 6.56 28.96
CA LYS A 11 2.44 5.59 28.06
C LYS A 11 1.31 4.68 27.57
N PRO A 12 1.21 4.44 26.22
CA PRO A 12 0.24 3.46 25.74
C PRO A 12 0.51 2.16 26.50
N GLU A 13 -0.47 1.70 27.27
CA GLU A 13 -0.41 0.34 27.83
C GLU A 13 -0.13 -0.59 26.65
N PRO A 14 0.83 -1.53 26.79
CA PRO A 14 1.00 -2.55 25.77
C PRO A 14 -0.37 -3.17 25.55
N ALA A 15 -0.87 -3.08 24.31
CA ALA A 15 -2.16 -3.64 23.95
C ALA A 15 -2.28 -5.00 24.63
N SER A 16 -3.31 -5.16 25.47
CA SER A 16 -3.57 -6.36 26.24
C SER A 16 -3.15 -7.55 25.37
N ARG A 17 -2.19 -8.35 25.84
CA ARG A 17 -1.86 -9.64 25.24
C ARG A 17 -3.14 -10.45 25.33
N ALA A 18 -4.02 -10.30 24.35
CA ALA A 18 -5.15 -11.19 24.17
C ALA A 18 -4.55 -12.59 24.20
N GLN A 19 -4.91 -13.37 25.22
CA GLN A 19 -4.30 -14.66 25.45
C GLN A 19 -4.45 -15.47 24.17
N LEU A 20 -3.31 -15.79 23.54
CA LEU A 20 -3.30 -16.70 22.41
C LEU A 20 -4.04 -17.98 22.79
N PRO A 21 -4.95 -18.48 21.95
CA PRO A 21 -5.51 -19.79 22.16
C PRO A 21 -4.38 -20.80 22.30
N ARG A 22 -4.45 -21.72 23.25
CA ARG A 22 -3.42 -22.78 23.43
C ARG A 22 -3.19 -23.59 22.14
N ASN A 23 -4.12 -23.54 21.19
CA ASN A 23 -4.11 -24.25 19.90
C ASN A 23 -4.11 -23.29 18.71
N TRP A 24 -3.44 -22.15 18.80
CA TRP A 24 -3.44 -21.15 17.74
C TRP A 24 -2.96 -21.67 16.36
N GLU A 25 -2.09 -22.67 16.35
CA GLU A 25 -1.63 -23.32 15.11
C GLU A 25 -2.76 -24.11 14.43
N LYS A 26 -3.61 -24.80 15.19
CA LYS A 26 -4.81 -25.47 14.64
C LYS A 26 -5.85 -24.47 14.13
N GLU A 27 -5.99 -23.33 14.81
CA GLU A 27 -6.84 -22.24 14.34
C GLU A 27 -6.30 -21.65 13.04
N LEU A 28 -4.98 -21.52 12.91
CA LEU A 28 -4.32 -21.09 11.69
C LEU A 28 -4.59 -22.05 10.52
N GLU A 29 -4.41 -23.35 10.73
CA GLU A 29 -4.72 -24.40 9.76
C GLU A 29 -6.20 -24.35 9.32
N ALA A 30 -7.11 -24.15 10.26
CA ALA A 30 -8.54 -24.01 9.97
C ALA A 30 -8.83 -22.77 9.11
N LEU A 31 -8.16 -21.63 9.35
CA LEU A 31 -8.28 -20.42 8.53
C LEU A 31 -7.69 -20.60 7.13
N GLU A 32 -6.59 -21.34 7.01
CA GLU A 32 -6.03 -21.68 5.69
C GLU A 32 -7.00 -22.57 4.88
N ASP A 33 -7.61 -23.55 5.54
CA ASP A 33 -8.59 -24.44 4.89
C ASP A 33 -9.89 -23.70 4.56
N GLU A 34 -10.31 -22.75 5.40
CA GLU A 34 -11.40 -21.84 5.07
C GLU A 34 -11.07 -21.01 3.83
N ALA A 35 -9.86 -20.44 3.75
CA ALA A 35 -9.43 -19.67 2.59
C ALA A 35 -9.37 -20.51 1.30
N LYS A 36 -8.93 -21.77 1.37
CA LYS A 36 -8.90 -22.68 0.22
C LYS A 36 -10.31 -23.04 -0.28
N ARG A 37 -11.26 -23.23 0.64
CA ARG A 37 -12.64 -23.62 0.34
C ARG A 37 -13.54 -22.45 -0.03
N ALA A 38 -13.20 -21.24 0.43
CA ALA A 38 -13.98 -20.04 0.15
C ALA A 38 -14.01 -19.72 -1.35
N SER A 39 -15.14 -19.20 -1.83
CA SER A 39 -15.18 -18.59 -3.15
C SER A 39 -14.24 -17.38 -3.21
N ARG A 40 -13.87 -16.95 -4.42
CA ARG A 40 -12.87 -15.90 -4.64
C ARG A 40 -13.15 -14.65 -3.78
N ALA A 41 -14.39 -14.16 -3.79
CA ALA A 41 -14.82 -12.97 -3.07
C ALA A 41 -14.65 -13.02 -1.54
N PHE A 42 -14.56 -14.21 -0.96
CA PHE A 42 -14.49 -14.39 0.50
C PHE A 42 -13.12 -14.86 1.01
N ARG A 43 -12.15 -15.16 0.13
CA ARG A 43 -10.82 -15.64 0.52
C ARG A 43 -10.01 -14.62 1.32
N GLY A 44 -10.18 -13.33 1.06
CA GLY A 44 -9.44 -12.28 1.73
C GLY A 44 -9.67 -12.24 3.23
N THR A 45 -10.88 -12.53 3.70
CA THR A 45 -11.24 -12.49 5.12
C THR A 45 -10.48 -13.50 5.97
N PRO A 46 -10.49 -14.82 5.67
CA PRO A 46 -9.74 -15.80 6.47
C PRO A 46 -8.22 -15.57 6.40
N LEU A 47 -7.67 -15.12 5.25
CA LEU A 47 -6.26 -14.78 5.14
C LEU A 47 -5.88 -13.58 6.03
N ASN A 48 -6.72 -12.55 6.06
CA ASN A 48 -6.51 -11.42 6.96
C ASN A 48 -6.57 -11.83 8.45
N LYS A 49 -7.54 -12.70 8.82
CA LYS A 49 -7.62 -13.26 10.19
C LYS A 49 -6.39 -14.10 10.53
N ALA A 50 -5.88 -14.89 9.59
CA ALA A 50 -4.64 -15.66 9.76
C ALA A 50 -3.44 -14.75 10.06
N GLY A 51 -3.32 -13.63 9.34
CA GLY A 51 -2.33 -12.59 9.62
C GLY A 51 -2.47 -11.99 11.02
N ASP A 52 -3.70 -11.67 11.45
CA ASP A 52 -3.97 -11.15 12.79
C ASP A 52 -3.60 -12.19 13.89
N LEU A 53 -3.85 -13.46 13.63
CA LEU A 53 -3.51 -14.56 14.54
C LEU A 53 -1.99 -14.72 14.68
N CYS A 54 -1.26 -14.76 13.55
CA CYS A 54 0.20 -14.82 13.55
C CYS A 54 0.81 -13.60 14.25
N LEU A 55 0.27 -12.39 14.02
CA LEU A 55 0.77 -11.17 14.67
C LEU A 55 0.59 -11.24 16.19
N ARG A 56 -0.56 -11.73 16.68
CA ARG A 56 -0.80 -11.97 18.10
C ARG A 56 0.15 -13.02 18.68
N ALA A 57 0.51 -14.03 17.87
CA ALA A 57 1.48 -15.06 18.24
C ALA A 57 2.93 -14.54 18.28
N GLY A 58 3.18 -13.31 17.81
CA GLY A 58 4.51 -12.73 17.70
C GLY A 58 5.25 -13.13 16.42
N ASP A 59 4.63 -13.91 15.55
CA ASP A 59 5.19 -14.33 14.27
C ASP A 59 4.90 -13.26 13.19
N ARG A 60 5.72 -12.22 13.21
CA ARG A 60 5.60 -11.10 12.27
C ARG A 60 5.82 -11.53 10.81
N ALA A 61 6.71 -12.47 10.57
CA ALA A 61 7.04 -12.90 9.21
C ALA A 61 5.82 -13.57 8.55
N ARG A 62 5.21 -14.56 9.21
CA ARG A 62 3.98 -15.19 8.73
C ARG A 62 2.81 -14.22 8.67
N ALA A 63 2.70 -13.28 9.63
CA ALA A 63 1.65 -12.26 9.57
C ALA A 63 1.73 -11.42 8.29
N LEU A 64 2.92 -10.94 7.92
CA LEU A 64 3.15 -10.17 6.69
C LEU A 64 2.85 -10.99 5.43
N GLU A 65 3.19 -12.28 5.44
CA GLU A 65 2.87 -13.19 4.32
C GLU A 65 1.34 -13.34 4.14
N TYR A 66 0.60 -13.61 5.22
CA TYR A 66 -0.86 -13.74 5.14
C TYR A 66 -1.55 -12.44 4.73
N TYR A 67 -1.10 -11.30 5.25
CA TYR A 67 -1.63 -10.00 4.84
C TYR A 67 -1.33 -9.74 3.36
N GLY A 68 -0.14 -10.06 2.87
CA GLY A 68 0.21 -9.94 1.45
C GLY A 68 -0.73 -10.77 0.58
N ARG A 69 -0.94 -12.04 0.92
CA ARG A 69 -1.90 -12.94 0.23
C ARG A 69 -3.33 -12.42 0.29
N ALA A 70 -3.74 -11.84 1.43
CA ALA A 70 -5.06 -11.24 1.57
C ALA A 70 -5.23 -10.04 0.62
N ILE A 71 -4.22 -9.16 0.54
CA ILE A 71 -4.23 -8.02 -0.39
C ILE A 71 -4.35 -8.50 -1.84
N ASP A 72 -3.56 -9.49 -2.25
CA ASP A 72 -3.58 -10.02 -3.61
C ASP A 72 -5.01 -10.45 -4.00
N VAL A 73 -5.66 -11.26 -3.16
CA VAL A 73 -7.02 -11.77 -3.40
C VAL A 73 -8.05 -10.64 -3.39
N LEU A 74 -7.95 -9.69 -2.46
CA LEU A 74 -8.88 -8.57 -2.34
C LEU A 74 -8.79 -7.62 -3.55
N LEU A 75 -7.58 -7.36 -4.05
CA LEU A 75 -7.37 -6.57 -5.25
C LEU A 75 -7.91 -7.27 -6.50
N GLU A 76 -7.63 -8.57 -6.66
CA GLU A 76 -8.16 -9.38 -7.75
C GLU A 76 -9.69 -9.40 -7.79
N ASP A 77 -10.35 -9.24 -6.64
CA ASP A 77 -11.81 -9.21 -6.49
C ASP A 77 -12.35 -7.76 -6.40
N SER A 78 -11.54 -6.77 -6.76
CA SER A 78 -11.90 -5.35 -6.77
C SER A 78 -12.34 -4.78 -5.40
N GLN A 79 -12.01 -5.45 -4.28
CA GLN A 79 -12.33 -5.04 -2.93
C GLN A 79 -11.30 -4.02 -2.40
N ARG A 80 -11.24 -2.85 -3.02
CA ARG A 80 -10.21 -1.81 -2.80
C ARG A 80 -10.07 -1.38 -1.34
N GLU A 81 -11.18 -1.10 -0.68
CA GLU A 81 -11.15 -0.60 0.70
C GLU A 81 -10.70 -1.68 1.70
N ALA A 82 -11.10 -2.93 1.47
CA ALA A 82 -10.61 -4.05 2.28
C ALA A 82 -9.11 -4.26 2.07
N ALA A 83 -8.63 -4.22 0.82
CA ALA A 83 -7.19 -4.31 0.50
C ALA A 83 -6.39 -3.18 1.17
N ARG A 84 -6.90 -1.93 1.14
CA ARG A 84 -6.32 -0.78 1.83
C ARG A 84 -6.24 -1.01 3.34
N GLY A 85 -7.32 -1.53 3.94
CA GLY A 85 -7.35 -1.85 5.37
C GLY A 85 -6.27 -2.84 5.78
N VAL A 86 -6.05 -3.89 4.97
CA VAL A 86 -4.98 -4.89 5.21
C VAL A 86 -3.60 -4.30 4.94
N ALA A 87 -3.42 -3.51 3.88
CA ALA A 87 -2.15 -2.84 3.57
C ALA A 87 -1.71 -1.91 4.73
N ASN A 88 -2.63 -1.18 5.33
CA ASN A 88 -2.36 -0.38 6.52
C ASN A 88 -1.91 -1.20 7.73
N LYS A 89 -2.35 -2.47 7.86
CA LYS A 89 -1.82 -3.36 8.90
C LYS A 89 -0.36 -3.71 8.64
N ILE A 90 0.00 -3.98 7.38
CA ILE A 90 1.40 -4.21 6.99
C ILE A 90 2.26 -3.01 7.36
N ILE A 91 1.86 -1.79 7.00
CA ILE A 91 2.64 -0.57 7.29
C ILE A 91 2.82 -0.34 8.79
N ARG A 92 1.84 -0.69 9.64
CA ARG A 92 2.01 -0.62 11.11
C ARG A 92 3.05 -1.60 11.64
N VAL A 93 3.22 -2.76 11.01
CA VAL A 93 4.19 -3.79 11.40
C VAL A 93 5.55 -3.55 10.74
N HIS A 94 5.54 -3.10 9.50
CA HIS A 94 6.71 -2.87 8.65
C HIS A 94 6.53 -1.59 7.83
N PRO A 95 6.87 -0.41 8.41
CA PRO A 95 6.65 0.89 7.76
C PRO A 95 7.38 1.06 6.43
N GLU A 96 8.45 0.32 6.21
CA GLU A 96 9.29 0.38 5.00
C GLU A 96 8.92 -0.71 3.97
N ALA A 97 7.71 -1.24 4.02
CA ALA A 97 7.24 -2.24 3.05
C ALA A 97 7.01 -1.59 1.68
N VAL A 98 8.07 -1.49 0.87
CA VAL A 98 8.12 -0.78 -0.42
C VAL A 98 6.95 -1.16 -1.32
N ARG A 99 6.70 -2.46 -1.51
CA ARG A 99 5.60 -2.98 -2.32
C ARG A 99 4.23 -2.50 -1.80
N THR A 100 4.03 -2.52 -0.49
CA THR A 100 2.78 -2.11 0.14
C THR A 100 2.55 -0.61 0.02
N LEU A 101 3.59 0.19 0.17
CA LEU A 101 3.53 1.64 -0.02
C LEU A 101 3.16 1.99 -1.47
N CYS A 102 3.77 1.31 -2.46
CA CYS A 102 3.40 1.45 -3.86
C CYS A 102 1.91 1.12 -4.08
N THR A 103 1.43 0.00 -3.53
CA THR A 103 0.02 -0.41 -3.61
C THR A 103 -0.91 0.62 -3.01
N LEU A 104 -0.58 1.16 -1.82
CA LEU A 104 -1.37 2.21 -1.17
C LEU A 104 -1.43 3.47 -2.01
N THR A 105 -0.31 3.90 -2.61
CA THR A 105 -0.30 5.07 -3.52
C THR A 105 -1.27 4.86 -4.69
N TRP A 106 -1.23 3.70 -5.35
CA TRP A 106 -2.18 3.37 -6.42
C TRP A 106 -3.64 3.36 -5.97
N LEU A 107 -3.94 2.80 -4.79
CA LEU A 107 -5.29 2.77 -4.23
C LEU A 107 -5.80 4.17 -3.85
N ASP A 108 -4.90 5.05 -3.40
CA ASP A 108 -5.27 6.44 -3.11
C ASP A 108 -5.57 7.22 -4.38
N LEU A 109 -4.79 7.03 -5.45
CA LEU A 109 -5.08 7.61 -6.76
C LEU A 109 -6.41 7.11 -7.30
N ALA A 110 -6.69 5.79 -7.21
CA ALA A 110 -7.96 5.20 -7.61
C ALA A 110 -9.17 5.81 -6.87
N SER A 111 -8.97 6.20 -5.61
CA SER A 111 -10.00 6.79 -4.77
C SER A 111 -9.97 8.33 -4.76
N ARG A 112 -9.07 8.95 -5.53
CA ARG A 112 -8.83 10.41 -5.58
C ARG A 112 -8.48 11.02 -4.21
N HIS A 113 -7.88 10.25 -3.33
CA HIS A 113 -7.41 10.71 -2.03
C HIS A 113 -6.01 11.33 -2.15
N MET A 114 -5.93 12.50 -2.79
CA MET A 114 -4.66 13.12 -3.21
C MET A 114 -3.71 13.38 -2.04
N ALA A 115 -4.20 13.88 -0.92
CA ALA A 115 -3.36 14.15 0.25
C ALA A 115 -2.66 12.89 0.79
N THR A 116 -3.39 11.76 0.85
CA THR A 116 -2.80 10.48 1.28
C THR A 116 -1.94 9.85 0.19
N ALA A 117 -2.28 10.03 -1.09
CA ALA A 117 -1.44 9.60 -2.20
C ALA A 117 -0.06 10.26 -2.17
N LEU A 118 0.01 11.57 -1.88
CA LEU A 118 1.27 12.30 -1.72
C LEU A 118 2.10 11.80 -0.52
N LEU A 119 1.44 11.50 0.61
CA LEU A 119 2.11 10.94 1.78
C LEU A 119 2.71 9.56 1.47
N HIS A 120 1.91 8.66 0.90
CA HIS A 120 2.37 7.32 0.56
C HIS A 120 3.42 7.34 -0.56
N LEU A 121 3.32 8.25 -1.54
CA LEU A 121 4.34 8.45 -2.58
C LEU A 121 5.69 8.78 -1.95
N ARG A 122 5.72 9.75 -1.04
CA ARG A 122 6.96 10.14 -0.34
C ARG A 122 7.54 8.97 0.42
N ASP A 123 6.73 8.30 1.24
CA ASP A 123 7.18 7.18 2.06
C ASP A 123 7.64 5.99 1.19
N TYR A 124 6.98 5.78 0.03
CA TYR A 124 7.37 4.79 -0.98
C TYR A 124 8.76 5.08 -1.56
N VAL A 125 8.99 6.31 -2.02
CA VAL A 125 10.28 6.72 -2.59
C VAL A 125 11.40 6.60 -1.56
N GLU A 126 11.18 7.05 -0.33
CA GLU A 126 12.17 6.93 0.73
C GLU A 126 12.50 5.48 1.11
N ALA A 127 11.49 4.63 1.22
CA ALA A 127 11.67 3.21 1.50
C ALA A 127 12.41 2.50 0.35
N ALA A 128 12.05 2.83 -0.88
CA ALA A 128 12.69 2.27 -2.08
C ALA A 128 14.16 2.65 -2.21
N LYS A 129 14.52 3.91 -1.93
CA LYS A 129 15.92 4.37 -1.91
C LYS A 129 16.73 3.61 -0.87
N ARG A 130 16.18 3.40 0.33
CA ARG A 130 16.86 2.58 1.36
C ARG A 130 17.03 1.11 0.95
N ALA A 131 16.09 0.59 0.16
CA ALA A 131 16.11 -0.79 -0.34
C ALA A 131 16.91 -0.99 -1.65
N GLY A 132 17.46 0.08 -2.26
CA GLY A 132 18.15 0.00 -3.55
C GLY A 132 17.21 -0.37 -4.72
N GLN A 133 15.95 0.10 -4.67
CA GLN A 133 14.91 -0.23 -5.65
C GLN A 133 14.51 0.97 -6.51
N GLU A 134 15.41 1.93 -6.71
CA GLU A 134 15.13 3.19 -7.40
C GLU A 134 14.64 2.99 -8.84
N SER A 135 15.22 2.02 -9.56
CA SER A 135 14.83 1.76 -10.96
C SER A 135 13.36 1.34 -11.07
N ILE A 136 12.93 0.36 -10.29
CA ILE A 136 11.54 -0.12 -10.30
C ILE A 136 10.60 0.98 -9.82
N THR A 137 11.03 1.72 -8.79
CA THR A 137 10.25 2.83 -8.23
C THR A 137 10.07 3.96 -9.22
N GLY A 138 11.13 4.34 -9.93
CA GLY A 138 11.08 5.36 -10.99
C GLY A 138 10.09 4.99 -12.08
N ASP A 139 10.06 3.71 -12.51
CA ASP A 139 9.08 3.24 -13.47
C ASP A 139 7.64 3.35 -12.93
N GLN A 140 7.40 2.95 -11.68
CA GLN A 140 6.06 2.97 -11.07
C GLN A 140 5.54 4.40 -10.90
N ILE A 141 6.33 5.32 -10.33
CA ILE A 141 5.86 6.70 -10.11
C ILE A 141 5.69 7.46 -11.43
N TYR A 142 6.49 7.15 -12.46
CA TYR A 142 6.29 7.70 -13.80
C TYR A 142 4.96 7.22 -14.41
N GLN A 143 4.55 5.95 -14.21
CA GLN A 143 3.24 5.48 -14.62
C GLN A 143 2.10 6.16 -13.82
N MET A 144 2.30 6.41 -12.51
CA MET A 144 1.34 7.18 -11.70
C MET A 144 1.15 8.60 -12.24
N ALA A 145 2.23 9.26 -12.67
CA ALA A 145 2.17 10.59 -13.27
C ALA A 145 1.35 10.61 -14.57
N LYS A 146 1.44 9.56 -15.39
CA LYS A 146 0.69 9.47 -16.65
C LYS A 146 -0.83 9.46 -16.48
N VAL A 147 -1.33 9.03 -15.33
CA VAL A 147 -2.77 8.92 -15.08
C VAL A 147 -3.31 9.99 -14.12
N THR A 148 -2.43 10.89 -13.66
CA THR A 148 -2.77 11.85 -12.61
C THR A 148 -2.61 13.28 -13.16
N PRO A 149 -3.71 14.03 -13.37
CA PRO A 149 -3.63 15.37 -13.94
C PRO A 149 -3.34 16.48 -12.90
N GLN A 150 -3.16 16.14 -11.63
CA GLN A 150 -3.00 17.10 -10.53
C GLN A 150 -1.56 17.61 -10.46
N ASP A 151 -1.37 18.92 -10.65
CA ASP A 151 -0.06 19.57 -10.69
C ASP A 151 0.78 19.30 -9.43
N GLU A 152 0.16 19.27 -8.26
CA GLU A 152 0.85 19.00 -7.00
C GLU A 152 1.45 17.58 -6.98
N PHE A 153 0.71 16.58 -7.45
CA PHE A 153 1.21 15.21 -7.54
C PHE A 153 2.28 15.07 -8.61
N LEU A 154 2.08 15.68 -9.78
CA LEU A 154 3.07 15.72 -10.87
C LEU A 154 4.38 16.37 -10.41
N GLY A 155 4.31 17.48 -9.66
CA GLY A 155 5.47 18.12 -9.07
C GLY A 155 6.23 17.19 -8.11
N ALA A 156 5.52 16.52 -7.20
CA ALA A 156 6.11 15.57 -6.25
C ALA A 156 6.76 14.36 -6.96
N VAL A 157 6.14 13.86 -8.04
CA VAL A 157 6.73 12.78 -8.86
C VAL A 157 7.98 13.25 -9.56
N ALA A 158 7.96 14.45 -10.18
CA ALA A 158 9.12 14.99 -10.88
C ALA A 158 10.31 15.18 -9.94
N ASP A 159 10.09 15.72 -8.74
CA ASP A 159 11.14 15.90 -7.74
C ASP A 159 11.68 14.55 -7.25
N SER A 160 10.81 13.55 -7.09
CA SER A 160 11.22 12.20 -6.72
C SER A 160 12.06 11.52 -7.81
N LEU A 161 11.69 11.70 -9.09
CA LEU A 161 12.45 11.18 -10.23
C LEU A 161 13.84 11.81 -10.31
N ASP A 162 13.94 13.14 -10.11
CA ASP A 162 15.26 13.82 -10.06
C ASP A 162 16.13 13.28 -8.93
N GLN A 163 15.58 13.13 -7.72
CA GLN A 163 16.29 12.58 -6.57
C GLN A 163 16.81 11.15 -6.80
N MET A 164 16.17 10.39 -7.67
CA MET A 164 16.57 9.03 -8.06
C MET A 164 17.42 8.99 -9.35
N GLY A 165 17.76 10.14 -9.93
CA GLY A 165 18.62 10.24 -11.12
C GLY A 165 17.92 10.08 -12.47
N PHE A 166 16.59 10.19 -12.54
CA PHE A 166 15.79 10.09 -13.76
C PHE A 166 15.45 11.49 -14.33
N ALA A 167 16.46 12.32 -14.58
CA ALA A 167 16.31 13.73 -14.94
C ALA A 167 15.44 13.95 -16.20
N ASP A 168 15.57 13.10 -17.22
CA ASP A 168 14.78 13.22 -18.47
C ASP A 168 13.29 13.05 -18.19
N ARG A 169 12.92 12.00 -17.44
CA ARG A 169 11.52 11.74 -17.03
C ARG A 169 10.99 12.83 -16.10
N ALA A 170 11.81 13.34 -15.20
CA ALA A 170 11.45 14.46 -14.32
C ALA A 170 11.11 15.71 -15.12
N SER A 171 11.93 16.02 -16.14
CA SER A 171 11.69 17.15 -17.03
C SER A 171 10.38 17.01 -17.80
N GLU A 172 10.09 15.80 -18.30
CA GLU A 172 8.85 15.50 -19.02
C GLU A 172 7.62 15.67 -18.10
N VAL A 173 7.66 15.11 -16.88
CA VAL A 173 6.55 15.24 -15.93
C VAL A 173 6.31 16.70 -15.52
N ARG A 174 7.35 17.51 -15.39
CA ARG A 174 7.21 18.96 -15.14
C ARG A 174 6.53 19.68 -16.30
N GLN A 175 6.75 19.26 -17.54
CA GLN A 175 6.03 19.84 -18.68
C GLN A 175 4.53 19.52 -18.61
N TRP A 176 4.16 18.33 -18.15
CA TRP A 176 2.76 17.96 -17.94
C TRP A 176 2.10 18.83 -16.86
N ALA A 177 2.75 19.05 -15.73
CA ALA A 177 2.29 19.96 -14.68
C ALA A 177 2.09 21.40 -15.17
N GLY A 178 2.87 21.84 -16.16
CA GLY A 178 2.71 23.15 -16.81
C GLY A 178 1.68 23.17 -17.94
N GLY A 179 0.89 22.11 -18.14
CA GLY A 179 -0.11 22.02 -19.22
C GLY A 179 0.49 21.85 -20.61
N LYS A 180 1.77 21.50 -20.73
CA LYS A 180 2.47 21.26 -21.99
C LYS A 180 2.64 19.76 -22.23
N GLY A 181 1.77 19.19 -23.06
CA GLY A 181 1.95 17.81 -23.50
C GLY A 181 1.57 16.79 -22.43
N SER A 182 0.37 16.91 -21.87
CA SER A 182 -0.18 15.87 -21.00
C SER A 182 -0.24 14.53 -21.74
N PRO A 183 0.19 13.43 -21.14
CA PRO A 183 -0.15 12.11 -21.64
C PRO A 183 -1.67 11.95 -21.67
N ASP A 184 -2.18 10.96 -22.40
CA ASP A 184 -3.62 10.64 -22.42
C ASP A 184 -4.11 10.33 -20.99
N VAL A 185 -4.44 11.39 -20.27
CA VAL A 185 -4.97 11.27 -18.90
C VAL A 185 -6.36 10.66 -19.00
N LEU A 186 -6.57 9.58 -18.31
CA LEU A 186 -7.90 9.00 -18.14
C LEU A 186 -8.78 10.02 -17.40
N THR A 187 -9.53 10.81 -18.15
CA THR A 187 -10.43 11.83 -17.59
C THR A 187 -11.67 11.21 -16.98
N ASP A 188 -12.04 10.02 -17.45
CA ASP A 188 -13.12 9.23 -16.89
C ASP A 188 -12.77 8.70 -15.49
N PRO A 189 -13.55 9.02 -14.43
CA PRO A 189 -13.29 8.58 -13.07
C PRO A 189 -13.29 7.07 -12.88
N GLU A 190 -14.13 6.35 -13.62
CA GLU A 190 -14.25 4.89 -13.51
C GLU A 190 -13.05 4.24 -14.18
N GLY A 191 -12.69 4.66 -15.38
CA GLY A 191 -11.51 4.17 -16.10
C GLY A 191 -10.22 4.44 -15.35
N LEU A 192 -10.07 5.62 -14.72
CA LEU A 192 -8.92 5.91 -13.85
C LEU A 192 -8.88 4.94 -12.65
N ALA A 193 -10.00 4.73 -11.98
CA ALA A 193 -10.06 3.85 -10.83
C ALA A 193 -9.75 2.39 -11.20
N GLU A 194 -10.22 1.93 -12.35
CA GLU A 194 -9.92 0.59 -12.87
C GLU A 194 -8.43 0.46 -13.24
N HIS A 195 -7.87 1.44 -13.95
CA HIS A 195 -6.45 1.44 -14.29
C HIS A 195 -5.55 1.39 -13.06
N CYS A 196 -5.81 2.22 -12.07
CA CYS A 196 -5.05 2.23 -10.82
C CYS A 196 -5.18 0.91 -10.06
N LEU A 197 -6.38 0.31 -10.06
CA LEU A 197 -6.59 -1.00 -9.46
C LEU A 197 -5.77 -2.08 -10.16
N MET A 198 -5.79 -2.12 -11.50
CA MET A 198 -5.00 -3.07 -12.29
C MET A 198 -3.49 -2.88 -12.08
N ALA A 199 -3.03 -1.62 -11.95
CA ALA A 199 -1.65 -1.33 -11.61
C ALA A 199 -1.28 -1.85 -10.21
N ALA A 200 -2.15 -1.64 -9.21
CA ALA A 200 -1.97 -2.18 -7.85
C ALA A 200 -1.93 -3.72 -7.84
N VAL A 201 -2.78 -4.40 -8.62
CA VAL A 201 -2.72 -5.85 -8.85
C VAL A 201 -1.38 -6.25 -9.45
N GLY A 202 -0.93 -5.54 -10.49
CA GLY A 202 0.36 -5.80 -11.16
C GLY A 202 1.56 -5.71 -10.22
N VAL A 203 1.56 -4.75 -9.29
CA VAL A 203 2.59 -4.62 -8.24
C VAL A 203 2.60 -5.83 -7.32
N ASN A 204 1.42 -6.34 -6.97
CA ASN A 204 1.28 -7.44 -6.01
C ASN A 204 1.46 -8.82 -6.64
N THR A 205 1.14 -9.01 -7.92
CA THR A 205 1.28 -10.30 -8.62
C THR A 205 2.66 -10.53 -9.23
N ARG A 206 3.49 -9.51 -9.38
CA ARG A 206 4.89 -9.69 -9.78
C ARG A 206 5.66 -10.42 -8.67
N LYS A 207 5.43 -11.70 -8.56
CA LYS A 207 6.32 -12.60 -7.83
C LYS A 207 7.68 -12.54 -8.51
N ASN A 208 8.69 -12.18 -7.71
CA ASN A 208 10.10 -12.32 -7.97
C ASN A 208 10.43 -13.17 -9.20
N ARG A 209 10.82 -12.52 -10.28
CA ARG A 209 11.67 -13.13 -11.31
C ARG A 209 13.09 -12.65 -11.12
#